data_f1aedd3d171a573185af6766dba09ef3
#
_entry.id   f1aedd3d171a573185af6766dba09ef3
#
_cell.length_a   1.000
_cell.length_b   1.000
_cell.length_c   1.000
_cell.angle_alpha   90.00
_cell.angle_beta   90.00
_cell.angle_gamma   90.00
#
_symmetry.space_group_name_H-M   'P 1'
#
loop_
_entity.id
_entity.type
_entity.pdbx_description
1 polymer ?
#
loop_
_entity_poly.entity_id
_entity_poly.type
_entity_poly.pdbx_seq_one_letter_code
_entity_poly.pdbx_strand_id
1 'polypeptide(L)'
;MPLPTAVAVDTSPITAHSDIDDLDPLWRAIVVESRTRANDIHLPISVAYAERLCDAYPEADALVVRVTTLLHDTGWARVDETKIISEGFSGDWRKADIRFEHERHGCDIAREVLPGLGYDDVFIRRVTDIIDGHDTRQVSHSLEDSLVRDADRLWRFTATGIALASGWFGLSPAEYARRLRSEIIPELLTEAAVQMAEAELARAEALLKTALLS
;
A
#
# COMPACT_ATOMS: atom_id res chain seq x y z
N MET A 1 -16.66 7.58 -13.13
CA MET A 1 -16.05 8.35 -14.24
C MET A 1 -14.77 7.62 -14.65
N PRO A 2 -14.33 7.68 -15.92
CA PRO A 2 -13.02 7.16 -16.26
C PRO A 2 -11.94 7.92 -15.49
N LEU A 3 -10.87 7.21 -15.12
CA LEU A 3 -9.71 7.85 -14.48
C LEU A 3 -9.00 8.78 -15.49
N PRO A 4 -8.36 9.84 -15.03
CA PRO A 4 -7.57 10.70 -15.89
C PRO A 4 -6.36 9.94 -16.49
N THR A 5 -5.78 10.51 -17.54
CA THR A 5 -4.58 9.95 -18.15
C THR A 5 -3.34 10.46 -17.42
N ALA A 6 -2.39 9.55 -17.13
CA ALA A 6 -1.12 9.91 -16.51
C ALA A 6 -0.32 10.89 -17.41
N VAL A 7 0.31 11.89 -16.80
CA VAL A 7 1.12 12.88 -17.57
C VAL A 7 2.55 12.41 -17.82
N ALA A 8 3.18 11.83 -16.81
CA ALA A 8 4.51 11.20 -16.87
C ALA A 8 4.61 10.14 -15.79
N VAL A 9 5.30 9.04 -16.07
CA VAL A 9 5.42 7.94 -15.11
C VAL A 9 6.89 7.69 -14.80
N ASP A 10 7.30 7.95 -13.56
CA ASP A 10 8.61 7.56 -13.08
C ASP A 10 8.60 6.07 -12.69
N THR A 11 9.29 5.26 -13.47
CA THR A 11 9.47 3.83 -13.23
C THR A 11 10.83 3.48 -12.66
N SER A 12 11.63 4.45 -12.19
CA SER A 12 12.92 4.18 -11.55
C SER A 12 12.72 3.35 -10.26
N PRO A 13 13.73 2.59 -9.79
CA PRO A 13 13.60 1.85 -8.55
C PRO A 13 13.41 2.79 -7.36
N ILE A 14 12.67 2.35 -6.36
CA ILE A 14 12.63 3.03 -5.06
C ILE A 14 13.96 2.71 -4.36
N THR A 15 14.83 3.70 -4.20
CA THR A 15 16.20 3.55 -3.66
C THR A 15 16.40 4.15 -2.28
N ALA A 16 15.45 4.94 -1.82
CA ALA A 16 15.46 5.55 -0.49
C ALA A 16 14.09 5.41 0.16
N HIS A 17 14.05 5.44 1.47
CA HIS A 17 12.82 5.84 2.15
C HIS A 17 12.51 7.23 1.58
N SER A 18 11.41 7.33 0.85
CA SER A 18 11.00 8.60 0.28
C SER A 18 10.89 9.62 1.39
N ASP A 19 10.94 10.86 1.00
CA ASP A 19 10.82 12.02 1.85
C ASP A 19 9.47 12.02 2.60
N ILE A 20 9.37 11.17 3.62
CA ILE A 20 8.32 11.30 4.63
C ILE A 20 8.69 12.38 5.67
N ASP A 21 9.73 13.17 5.40
CA ASP A 21 10.23 14.19 6.34
C ASP A 21 9.13 15.18 6.73
N ASP A 22 8.27 15.58 5.81
CA ASP A 22 7.11 16.41 6.09
C ASP A 22 5.97 15.65 6.80
N LEU A 23 5.93 14.32 6.70
CA LEU A 23 5.03 13.42 7.44
C LEU A 23 5.67 12.87 8.72
N ASP A 24 6.90 13.27 9.07
CA ASP A 24 7.61 12.79 10.25
C ASP A 24 6.79 12.90 11.55
N PRO A 25 6.05 14.00 11.82
CA PRO A 25 5.18 14.06 12.99
C PRO A 25 4.10 12.97 13.00
N LEU A 26 3.49 12.66 11.85
CA LEU A 26 2.52 11.58 11.72
C LEU A 26 3.20 10.22 11.90
N TRP A 27 4.33 10.00 11.22
CA TRP A 27 5.09 8.75 11.35
C TRP A 27 5.47 8.47 12.80
N ARG A 28 5.98 9.45 13.55
CA ARG A 28 6.30 9.31 14.97
C ARG A 28 5.10 8.97 15.83
N ALA A 29 3.93 9.47 15.47
CA ALA A 29 2.70 9.21 16.20
C ALA A 29 2.18 7.77 15.99
N ILE A 30 2.46 7.15 14.83
CA ILE A 30 1.91 5.85 14.45
C ILE A 30 2.94 4.72 14.39
N VAL A 31 4.24 5.00 14.55
CA VAL A 31 5.29 3.99 14.36
C VAL A 31 5.14 2.76 15.25
N VAL A 32 4.51 2.91 16.41
CA VAL A 32 4.21 1.78 17.32
C VAL A 32 3.16 0.85 16.71
N GLU A 33 2.17 1.41 16.02
CA GLU A 33 1.11 0.68 15.33
C GLU A 33 1.60 0.07 13.99
N SER A 34 2.80 0.41 13.54
CA SER A 34 3.35 -0.05 12.25
C SER A 34 4.24 -1.28 12.36
N ARG A 35 4.44 -1.85 13.55
CA ARG A 35 5.33 -3.00 13.75
C ARG A 35 4.75 -4.34 13.32
N THR A 36 3.44 -4.42 13.18
CA THR A 36 2.73 -5.63 12.75
C THR A 36 2.88 -5.80 11.23
N ARG A 37 3.10 -7.04 10.78
CA ARG A 37 3.17 -7.40 9.35
C ARG A 37 4.23 -6.65 8.54
N ALA A 38 5.32 -6.21 9.17
CA ALA A 38 6.36 -5.40 8.54
C ALA A 38 5.84 -4.06 7.96
N ASN A 39 4.81 -3.47 8.57
CA ASN A 39 4.28 -2.17 8.15
C ASN A 39 5.28 -1.02 8.35
N ASP A 40 6.28 -1.19 9.22
CA ASP A 40 7.43 -0.29 9.35
C ASP A 40 8.30 -0.23 8.08
N ILE A 41 8.20 -1.23 7.21
CA ILE A 41 8.84 -1.29 5.88
C ILE A 41 7.81 -0.99 4.78
N HIS A 42 6.65 -1.63 4.85
CA HIS A 42 5.58 -1.51 3.85
C HIS A 42 5.11 -0.07 3.69
N LEU A 43 4.71 0.59 4.78
CA LEU A 43 4.10 1.93 4.70
C LEU A 43 5.03 2.99 4.09
N PRO A 44 6.32 3.11 4.50
CA PRO A 44 7.22 4.07 3.85
C PRO A 44 7.46 3.79 2.36
N ILE A 45 7.55 2.52 1.94
CA ILE A 45 7.68 2.18 0.53
C ILE A 45 6.40 2.54 -0.24
N SER A 46 5.23 2.27 0.33
CA SER A 46 3.96 2.62 -0.28
C SER A 46 3.79 4.14 -0.43
N VAL A 47 4.23 4.94 0.55
CA VAL A 47 4.23 6.41 0.44
C VAL A 47 5.10 6.87 -0.74
N ALA A 48 6.27 6.25 -0.97
CA ALA A 48 7.10 6.57 -2.13
C ALA A 48 6.38 6.34 -3.46
N TYR A 49 5.61 5.27 -3.56
CA TYR A 49 4.76 5.06 -4.74
C TYR A 49 3.59 6.03 -4.81
N ALA A 50 2.98 6.36 -3.67
CA ALA A 50 1.92 7.35 -3.61
C ALA A 50 2.37 8.71 -4.15
N GLU A 51 3.57 9.15 -3.83
CA GLU A 51 4.18 10.38 -4.35
C GLU A 51 4.33 10.34 -5.87
N ARG A 52 4.93 9.28 -6.40
CA ARG A 52 5.09 9.11 -7.86
C ARG A 52 3.76 9.03 -8.60
N LEU A 53 2.77 8.40 -7.97
CA LEU A 53 1.42 8.37 -8.53
C LEU A 53 0.79 9.76 -8.53
N CYS A 54 0.98 10.56 -7.47
CA CYS A 54 0.53 11.95 -7.45
C CYS A 54 1.25 12.81 -8.51
N ASP A 55 2.54 12.59 -8.73
CA ASP A 55 3.27 13.26 -9.84
C ASP A 55 2.71 12.88 -11.21
N ALA A 56 2.30 11.63 -11.39
CA ALA A 56 1.67 11.16 -12.62
C ALA A 56 0.21 11.64 -12.79
N TYR A 57 -0.46 11.98 -11.68
CA TYR A 57 -1.86 12.45 -11.63
C TYR A 57 -1.96 13.74 -10.80
N PRO A 58 -1.50 14.89 -11.34
CA PRO A 58 -1.39 16.15 -10.59
C PRO A 58 -2.71 16.76 -10.14
N GLU A 59 -3.85 16.27 -10.63
CA GLU A 59 -5.18 16.64 -10.18
C GLU A 59 -5.60 15.98 -8.85
N ALA A 60 -4.88 14.96 -8.39
CA ALA A 60 -5.12 14.34 -7.11
C ALA A 60 -4.69 15.25 -5.95
N ASP A 61 -5.39 15.17 -4.83
CA ASP A 61 -4.96 15.77 -3.58
C ASP A 61 -3.82 14.94 -2.96
N ALA A 62 -2.58 15.31 -3.28
CA ALA A 62 -1.38 14.59 -2.87
C ALA A 62 -1.28 14.44 -1.34
N LEU A 63 -1.75 15.43 -0.55
CA LEU A 63 -1.71 15.32 0.90
C LEU A 63 -2.66 14.23 1.41
N VAL A 64 -3.87 14.15 0.88
CA VAL A 64 -4.83 13.09 1.21
C VAL A 64 -4.25 11.74 0.84
N VAL A 65 -3.70 11.58 -0.37
CA VAL A 65 -3.13 10.30 -0.83
C VAL A 65 -1.98 9.85 0.09
N ARG A 66 -1.01 10.72 0.38
CA ARG A 66 0.17 10.40 1.19
C ARG A 66 -0.18 10.07 2.64
N VAL A 67 -1.02 10.91 3.28
CA VAL A 67 -1.46 10.68 4.66
C VAL A 67 -2.27 9.39 4.77
N THR A 68 -3.18 9.15 3.83
CA THR A 68 -3.98 7.91 3.82
C THR A 68 -3.09 6.70 3.61
N THR A 69 -2.15 6.75 2.66
CA THR A 69 -1.21 5.64 2.41
C THR A 69 -0.38 5.32 3.65
N LEU A 70 0.03 6.35 4.41
CA LEU A 70 0.79 6.11 5.64
C LEU A 70 -0.06 5.48 6.77
N LEU A 71 -1.38 5.66 6.74
CA LEU A 71 -2.31 5.21 7.79
C LEU A 71 -3.06 3.91 7.46
N HIS A 72 -3.21 3.54 6.17
CA HIS A 72 -4.21 2.55 5.73
C HIS A 72 -4.14 1.21 6.47
N ASP A 73 -2.94 0.73 6.72
CA ASP A 73 -2.68 -0.60 7.30
C ASP A 73 -2.32 -0.57 8.80
N THR A 74 -2.32 0.61 9.45
CA THR A 74 -2.02 0.73 10.90
C THR A 74 -2.99 -0.06 11.77
N GLY A 75 -4.22 -0.24 11.30
CA GLY A 75 -5.25 -0.98 12.02
C GLY A 75 -4.92 -2.46 12.27
N TRP A 76 -4.01 -3.06 11.51
CA TRP A 76 -3.53 -4.41 11.77
C TRP A 76 -2.91 -4.59 13.16
N ALA A 77 -2.34 -3.53 13.75
CA ALA A 77 -1.81 -3.57 15.10
C ALA A 77 -2.85 -3.86 16.18
N ARG A 78 -4.14 -3.66 15.88
CA ARG A 78 -5.27 -3.88 16.79
C ARG A 78 -6.07 -5.14 16.46
N VAL A 79 -5.69 -5.90 15.44
CA VAL A 79 -6.29 -7.20 15.10
C VAL A 79 -5.55 -8.31 15.86
N ASP A 80 -6.28 -9.30 16.32
CA ASP A 80 -5.69 -10.47 17.01
C ASP A 80 -4.70 -11.19 16.10
N GLU A 81 -3.45 -11.31 16.53
CA GLU A 81 -2.36 -11.90 15.75
C GLU A 81 -2.65 -13.36 15.36
N THR A 82 -3.35 -14.12 16.20
CA THR A 82 -3.73 -15.51 15.89
C THR A 82 -4.72 -15.57 14.73
N LYS A 83 -5.63 -14.61 14.64
CA LYS A 83 -6.55 -14.47 13.50
C LYS A 83 -5.83 -14.07 12.22
N ILE A 84 -4.85 -13.17 12.30
CA ILE A 84 -4.06 -12.76 11.12
C ILE A 84 -3.41 -13.97 10.48
N ILE A 85 -2.83 -14.87 11.29
CA ILE A 85 -2.17 -16.08 10.80
C ILE A 85 -3.18 -17.09 10.24
N SER A 86 -4.30 -17.30 10.93
CA SER A 86 -5.27 -18.36 10.56
C SER A 86 -6.22 -17.96 9.42
N GLU A 87 -6.58 -16.69 9.32
CA GLU A 87 -7.61 -16.20 8.40
C GLU A 87 -7.06 -15.31 7.29
N GLY A 88 -5.99 -14.57 7.56
CA GLY A 88 -5.46 -13.56 6.65
C GLY A 88 -4.84 -14.11 5.37
N PHE A 89 -4.44 -15.38 5.36
CA PHE A 89 -3.73 -16.02 4.24
C PHE A 89 -4.39 -17.32 3.77
N SER A 90 -5.55 -17.70 4.31
CA SER A 90 -6.28 -18.92 3.99
C SER A 90 -7.60 -18.62 3.25
N GLY A 91 -8.01 -19.51 2.35
CA GLY A 91 -9.29 -19.40 1.65
C GLY A 91 -9.42 -18.16 0.75
N ASP A 92 -10.62 -17.61 0.66
CA ASP A 92 -10.85 -16.31 0.00
C ASP A 92 -10.51 -15.16 0.95
N TRP A 93 -9.23 -14.89 1.07
CA TRP A 93 -8.66 -13.90 1.96
C TRP A 93 -9.27 -12.48 1.78
N ARG A 94 -9.82 -12.18 0.57
CA ARG A 94 -10.48 -10.91 0.28
C ARG A 94 -11.80 -10.72 1.02
N LYS A 95 -12.39 -11.81 1.52
CA LYS A 95 -13.65 -11.82 2.26
C LYS A 95 -13.49 -12.10 3.75
N ALA A 96 -12.25 -12.26 4.23
CA ALA A 96 -12.00 -12.54 5.63
C ALA A 96 -12.44 -11.36 6.50
N ASP A 97 -13.18 -11.63 7.59
CA ASP A 97 -13.73 -10.61 8.50
C ASP A 97 -12.63 -9.69 9.08
N ILE A 98 -11.42 -10.22 9.25
CA ILE A 98 -10.27 -9.45 9.74
C ILE A 98 -9.89 -8.29 8.82
N ARG A 99 -10.24 -8.32 7.53
CA ARG A 99 -9.98 -7.22 6.59
C ARG A 99 -10.88 -6.02 6.89
N PHE A 100 -12.13 -6.25 7.20
CA PHE A 100 -13.03 -5.20 7.67
C PHE A 100 -12.64 -4.71 9.08
N GLU A 101 -12.12 -5.62 9.91
CA GLU A 101 -11.67 -5.30 11.27
C GLU A 101 -10.48 -4.34 11.24
N HIS A 102 -9.45 -4.60 10.42
CA HIS A 102 -8.29 -3.72 10.34
C HIS A 102 -8.61 -2.35 9.70
N GLU A 103 -9.47 -2.31 8.66
CA GLU A 103 -9.92 -1.05 8.07
C GLU A 103 -10.61 -0.16 9.12
N ARG A 104 -11.52 -0.73 9.91
CA ARG A 104 -12.18 -0.01 11.01
C ARG A 104 -11.17 0.51 12.04
N HIS A 105 -10.24 -0.32 12.48
CA HIS A 105 -9.20 0.10 13.43
C HIS A 105 -8.26 1.16 12.83
N GLY A 106 -7.92 1.09 11.55
CA GLY A 106 -7.17 2.13 10.85
C GLY A 106 -7.91 3.47 10.86
N CYS A 107 -9.22 3.45 10.63
CA CYS A 107 -10.05 4.65 10.75
C CYS A 107 -10.06 5.22 12.18
N ASP A 108 -10.10 4.36 13.20
CA ASP A 108 -10.06 4.80 14.59
C ASP A 108 -8.70 5.45 14.92
N ILE A 109 -7.59 4.84 14.52
CA ILE A 109 -6.24 5.40 14.66
C ILE A 109 -6.15 6.77 13.98
N ALA A 110 -6.64 6.90 12.75
CA ALA A 110 -6.64 8.16 12.03
C ALA A 110 -7.42 9.26 12.80
N ARG A 111 -8.59 8.94 13.35
CA ARG A 111 -9.40 9.87 14.17
C ARG A 111 -8.74 10.24 15.50
N GLU A 112 -7.94 9.36 16.07
CA GLU A 112 -7.20 9.60 17.31
C GLU A 112 -5.99 10.51 17.10
N VAL A 113 -5.27 10.33 15.98
CA VAL A 113 -3.96 10.94 15.76
C VAL A 113 -4.04 12.27 14.99
N LEU A 114 -4.84 12.32 13.92
CA LEU A 114 -4.83 13.46 13.00
C LEU A 114 -5.27 14.80 13.63
N PRO A 115 -6.25 14.86 14.57
CA PRO A 115 -6.60 16.13 15.22
C PRO A 115 -5.43 16.75 15.99
N GLY A 116 -4.61 15.92 16.66
CA GLY A 116 -3.41 16.36 17.39
C GLY A 116 -2.32 16.94 16.49
N LEU A 117 -2.37 16.64 15.21
CA LEU A 117 -1.47 17.14 14.16
C LEU A 117 -2.04 18.36 13.40
N GLY A 118 -3.22 18.84 13.79
CA GLY A 118 -3.83 20.04 13.22
C GLY A 118 -4.69 19.79 11.97
N TYR A 119 -4.99 18.54 11.62
CA TYR A 119 -5.91 18.23 10.52
C TYR A 119 -7.36 18.46 10.96
N ASP A 120 -8.16 19.07 10.09
CA ASP A 120 -9.58 19.32 10.37
C ASP A 120 -10.47 18.10 10.10
N ASP A 121 -11.72 18.18 10.58
CA ASP A 121 -12.69 17.09 10.44
C ASP A 121 -13.04 16.75 8.98
N VAL A 122 -12.91 17.70 8.05
CA VAL A 122 -13.19 17.47 6.62
C VAL A 122 -12.08 16.60 6.03
N PHE A 123 -10.83 16.95 6.32
CA PHE A 123 -9.68 16.17 5.91
C PHE A 123 -9.70 14.76 6.51
N ILE A 124 -9.96 14.65 7.83
CA ILE A 124 -10.03 13.36 8.53
C ILE A 124 -11.10 12.45 7.92
N ARG A 125 -12.27 13.00 7.59
CA ARG A 125 -13.32 12.20 6.90
C ARG A 125 -12.84 11.69 5.56
N ARG A 126 -12.19 12.51 4.73
CA ARG A 126 -11.65 12.07 3.42
C ARG A 126 -10.65 10.93 3.57
N VAL A 127 -9.74 11.03 4.55
CA VAL A 127 -8.76 9.99 4.86
C VAL A 127 -9.46 8.70 5.30
N THR A 128 -10.36 8.79 6.27
CA THR A 128 -11.06 7.60 6.80
C THR A 128 -12.01 6.96 5.79
N ASP A 129 -12.63 7.73 4.89
CA ASP A 129 -13.48 7.20 3.82
C ASP A 129 -12.69 6.33 2.82
N ILE A 130 -11.39 6.61 2.64
CA ILE A 130 -10.52 5.78 1.81
C ILE A 130 -10.03 4.57 2.60
N ILE A 131 -9.57 4.75 3.85
CA ILE A 131 -9.13 3.63 4.71
C ILE A 131 -10.24 2.58 4.82
N ASP A 132 -11.51 3.03 5.06
CA ASP A 132 -12.67 2.16 5.10
C ASP A 132 -12.99 1.61 3.71
N GLY A 133 -12.45 0.47 3.39
CA GLY A 133 -12.67 -0.24 2.14
C GLY A 133 -11.48 -0.24 1.16
N HIS A 134 -10.29 0.20 1.57
CA HIS A 134 -9.12 0.15 0.68
C HIS A 134 -8.78 -1.28 0.22
N ASP A 135 -9.04 -2.26 1.06
CA ASP A 135 -8.87 -3.68 0.80
C ASP A 135 -10.17 -4.39 0.37
N THR A 136 -11.32 -3.95 0.88
CA THR A 136 -12.58 -4.70 0.76
C THR A 136 -13.55 -4.13 -0.27
N ARG A 137 -13.46 -2.85 -0.60
CA ARG A 137 -14.32 -2.17 -1.56
C ARG A 137 -14.07 -2.65 -2.99
N GLN A 138 -15.14 -2.93 -3.74
CA GLN A 138 -15.06 -3.43 -5.12
C GLN A 138 -14.63 -2.35 -6.13
N VAL A 139 -15.12 -1.12 -5.95
CA VAL A 139 -14.91 0.01 -6.88
C VAL A 139 -14.40 1.21 -6.10
N SER A 140 -13.33 1.83 -6.56
CA SER A 140 -12.81 3.05 -5.94
C SER A 140 -13.79 4.23 -6.06
N HIS A 141 -13.80 5.09 -5.04
CA HIS A 141 -14.73 6.22 -4.95
C HIS A 141 -14.18 7.48 -5.64
N SER A 142 -12.87 7.62 -5.68
CA SER A 142 -12.19 8.80 -6.18
C SER A 142 -10.85 8.42 -6.80
N LEU A 143 -10.18 9.41 -7.38
CA LEU A 143 -8.81 9.26 -7.86
C LEU A 143 -7.88 8.94 -6.68
N GLU A 144 -7.98 9.69 -5.57
CA GLU A 144 -7.15 9.47 -4.37
C GLU A 144 -7.30 8.04 -3.83
N ASP A 145 -8.54 7.52 -3.75
CA ASP A 145 -8.81 6.12 -3.36
C ASP A 145 -8.09 5.14 -4.31
N SER A 146 -8.12 5.41 -5.62
CA SER A 146 -7.42 4.58 -6.60
C SER A 146 -5.91 4.61 -6.39
N LEU A 147 -5.33 5.82 -6.17
CA LEU A 147 -3.89 5.98 -5.99
C LEU A 147 -3.39 5.34 -4.68
N VAL A 148 -4.15 5.45 -3.59
CA VAL A 148 -3.83 4.78 -2.31
C VAL A 148 -3.80 3.27 -2.48
N ARG A 149 -4.81 2.69 -3.12
CA ARG A 149 -4.90 1.24 -3.34
C ARG A 149 -3.83 0.71 -4.29
N ASP A 150 -3.45 1.49 -5.29
CA ASP A 150 -2.34 1.14 -6.16
C ASP A 150 -1.00 1.25 -5.44
N ALA A 151 -0.78 2.30 -4.66
CA ALA A 151 0.43 2.48 -3.85
C ALA A 151 0.61 1.33 -2.85
N ASP A 152 -0.47 0.92 -2.17
CA ASP A 152 -0.46 -0.28 -1.31
C ASP A 152 -0.02 -1.52 -2.08
N ARG A 153 -0.49 -1.74 -3.30
CA ARG A 153 -0.12 -2.93 -4.07
C ARG A 153 1.30 -2.88 -4.61
N LEU A 154 1.78 -1.70 -4.99
CA LEU A 154 3.06 -1.52 -5.67
C LEU A 154 4.27 -1.94 -4.83
N TRP A 155 4.25 -1.75 -3.50
CA TRP A 155 5.39 -2.16 -2.66
C TRP A 155 5.73 -3.66 -2.82
N ARG A 156 4.72 -4.50 -3.09
CA ARG A 156 4.86 -5.96 -3.24
C ARG A 156 5.72 -6.36 -4.43
N PHE A 157 5.84 -5.50 -5.44
CA PHE A 157 6.64 -5.73 -6.64
C PHE A 157 8.12 -5.42 -6.43
N THR A 158 8.48 -4.67 -5.40
CA THR A 158 9.89 -4.41 -5.06
C THR A 158 10.60 -5.70 -4.63
N ALA A 159 11.94 -5.72 -4.75
CA ALA A 159 12.72 -6.85 -4.25
C ALA A 159 12.47 -7.10 -2.75
N THR A 160 12.33 -6.04 -1.95
CA THR A 160 11.99 -6.13 -0.53
C THR A 160 10.59 -6.71 -0.31
N GLY A 161 9.59 -6.23 -1.07
CA GLY A 161 8.23 -6.74 -1.00
C GLY A 161 8.12 -8.21 -1.37
N ILE A 162 8.80 -8.64 -2.43
CA ILE A 162 8.85 -10.04 -2.84
C ILE A 162 9.51 -10.90 -1.74
N ALA A 163 10.63 -10.45 -1.17
CA ALA A 163 11.34 -11.18 -0.13
C ALA A 163 10.49 -11.38 1.13
N LEU A 164 9.75 -10.36 1.56
CA LEU A 164 8.90 -10.41 2.76
C LEU A 164 7.60 -11.17 2.49
N ALA A 165 6.87 -10.80 1.44
CA ALA A 165 5.52 -11.30 1.23
C ALA A 165 5.49 -12.74 0.71
N SER A 166 6.50 -13.21 -0.01
CA SER A 166 6.57 -14.62 -0.44
C SER A 166 6.46 -15.59 0.74
N GLY A 167 7.12 -15.27 1.86
CA GLY A 167 7.07 -16.08 3.07
C GLY A 167 5.67 -16.16 3.70
N TRP A 168 4.86 -15.11 3.60
CA TRP A 168 3.49 -15.12 4.14
C TRP A 168 2.58 -16.13 3.42
N PHE A 169 2.87 -16.39 2.15
CA PHE A 169 2.09 -17.33 1.33
C PHE A 169 2.75 -18.70 1.18
N GLY A 170 3.89 -18.93 1.83
CA GLY A 170 4.64 -20.18 1.68
C GLY A 170 5.17 -20.43 0.27
N LEU A 171 5.42 -19.36 -0.50
CA LEU A 171 5.90 -19.41 -1.87
C LEU A 171 7.40 -19.07 -1.92
N SER A 172 8.10 -19.60 -2.92
CA SER A 172 9.42 -19.07 -3.29
C SER A 172 9.27 -17.65 -3.89
N PRO A 173 10.32 -16.81 -3.84
CA PRO A 173 10.29 -15.49 -4.47
C PRO A 173 9.90 -15.52 -5.95
N ALA A 174 10.36 -16.54 -6.70
CA ALA A 174 10.05 -16.70 -8.12
C ALA A 174 8.56 -17.10 -8.34
N GLU A 175 7.98 -17.92 -7.48
CA GLU A 175 6.55 -18.25 -7.53
C GLU A 175 5.70 -17.03 -7.17
N TYR A 176 6.12 -16.27 -6.16
CA TYR A 176 5.41 -15.06 -5.77
C TYR A 176 5.48 -13.99 -6.87
N ALA A 177 6.63 -13.80 -7.53
CA ALA A 177 6.74 -12.90 -8.69
C ALA A 177 5.78 -13.28 -9.83
N ARG A 178 5.65 -14.58 -10.14
CA ARG A 178 4.65 -15.06 -11.12
C ARG A 178 3.22 -14.76 -10.69
N ARG A 179 2.92 -14.95 -9.40
CA ARG A 179 1.61 -14.63 -8.82
C ARG A 179 1.30 -13.13 -8.91
N LEU A 180 2.25 -12.26 -8.61
CA LEU A 180 2.08 -10.81 -8.78
C LEU A 180 1.69 -10.45 -10.20
N ARG A 181 2.35 -11.04 -11.20
CA ARG A 181 2.04 -10.81 -12.62
C ARG A 181 0.63 -11.27 -13.00
N SER A 182 0.20 -12.44 -12.54
CA SER A 182 -1.06 -13.04 -12.97
C SER A 182 -2.27 -12.58 -12.17
N GLU A 183 -2.08 -12.19 -10.89
CA GLU A 183 -3.20 -11.89 -9.99
C GLU A 183 -3.25 -10.41 -9.58
N ILE A 184 -2.10 -9.76 -9.37
CA ILE A 184 -2.08 -8.41 -8.79
C ILE A 184 -2.01 -7.32 -9.86
N ILE A 185 -1.22 -7.48 -10.93
CA ILE A 185 -1.22 -6.50 -12.05
C ILE A 185 -2.62 -6.25 -12.58
N PRO A 186 -3.48 -7.27 -12.81
CA PRO A 186 -4.86 -7.05 -13.26
C PRO A 186 -5.76 -6.30 -12.27
N GLU A 187 -5.37 -6.20 -11.00
CA GLU A 187 -6.11 -5.48 -9.96
C GLU A 187 -5.64 -4.02 -9.80
N LEU A 188 -4.57 -3.60 -10.47
CA LEU A 188 -4.15 -2.22 -10.47
C LEU A 188 -5.14 -1.35 -11.22
N LEU A 189 -5.40 -0.17 -10.67
CA LEU A 189 -6.50 0.69 -11.09
C LEU A 189 -6.06 1.75 -12.10
N THR A 190 -4.77 2.14 -12.05
CA THR A 190 -4.23 3.21 -12.89
C THR A 190 -3.16 2.70 -13.86
N GLU A 191 -3.07 3.36 -15.02
CA GLU A 191 -2.06 3.04 -16.02
C GLU A 191 -0.63 3.24 -15.48
N ALA A 192 -0.41 4.30 -14.69
CA ALA A 192 0.89 4.56 -14.08
C ALA A 192 1.32 3.43 -13.12
N ALA A 193 0.39 2.92 -12.31
CA ALA A 193 0.68 1.79 -11.42
C ALA A 193 1.05 0.53 -12.19
N VAL A 194 0.38 0.24 -13.29
CA VAL A 194 0.73 -0.91 -14.15
C VAL A 194 2.15 -0.77 -14.71
N GLN A 195 2.52 0.43 -15.21
CA GLN A 195 3.87 0.67 -15.73
C GLN A 195 4.94 0.53 -14.64
N MET A 196 4.69 1.07 -13.44
CA MET A 196 5.60 0.93 -12.29
C MET A 196 5.74 -0.54 -11.87
N ALA A 197 4.65 -1.28 -11.76
CA ALA A 197 4.64 -2.70 -11.39
C ALA A 197 5.42 -3.56 -12.39
N GLU A 198 5.22 -3.36 -13.69
CA GLU A 198 5.94 -4.09 -14.73
C GLU A 198 7.45 -3.81 -14.67
N ALA A 199 7.84 -2.55 -14.44
CA ALA A 199 9.25 -2.17 -14.33
C ALA A 199 9.91 -2.79 -13.08
N GLU A 200 9.23 -2.77 -11.92
CA GLU A 200 9.73 -3.41 -10.69
C GLU A 200 9.85 -4.93 -10.85
N LEU A 201 8.84 -5.54 -11.43
CA LEU A 201 8.83 -6.99 -11.63
C LEU A 201 9.94 -7.43 -12.57
N ALA A 202 10.21 -6.68 -13.63
CA ALA A 202 11.33 -6.95 -14.53
C ALA A 202 12.69 -6.87 -13.79
N ARG A 203 12.88 -5.90 -12.90
CA ARG A 203 14.08 -5.77 -12.05
C ARG A 203 14.22 -6.95 -11.08
N ALA A 204 13.13 -7.30 -10.39
CA ALA A 204 13.12 -8.41 -9.45
C ALA A 204 13.41 -9.75 -10.13
N GLU A 205 12.81 -10.01 -11.29
CA GLU A 205 13.07 -11.22 -12.09
C GLU A 205 14.52 -11.30 -12.57
N ALA A 206 15.13 -10.17 -12.93
CA ALA A 206 16.55 -10.12 -13.29
C ALA A 206 17.46 -10.49 -12.11
N LEU A 207 17.17 -9.99 -10.90
CA LEU A 207 17.89 -10.34 -9.68
C LEU A 207 17.73 -11.82 -9.33
N LEU A 208 16.51 -12.36 -9.43
CA LEU A 208 16.25 -13.78 -9.16
C LEU A 208 17.00 -14.70 -10.12
N LYS A 209 17.13 -14.33 -11.42
CA LYS A 209 17.94 -15.09 -12.39
C LYS A 209 19.40 -15.09 -12.02
N THR A 210 19.95 -13.96 -11.55
CA THR A 210 21.34 -13.86 -11.12
C THR A 210 21.62 -14.78 -9.93
N ALA A 211 20.70 -14.85 -8.97
CA ALA A 211 20.83 -15.71 -7.80
C ALA A 211 20.83 -17.22 -8.15
N LEU A 212 20.19 -17.61 -9.25
CA LEU A 212 20.17 -19.00 -9.71
C LEU A 212 21.46 -19.43 -10.43
N LEU A 213 22.29 -18.49 -10.82
CA LEU A 213 23.56 -18.74 -11.52
C LEU A 213 24.78 -18.78 -10.58
N SER A 214 24.58 -18.47 -9.31
CA SER A 214 25.62 -18.52 -8.26
C SER A 214 25.50 -19.76 -7.40
#